data_f3e3813f96370924d1aa90f69566b5f9
#
_entry.id   f3e3813f96370924d1aa90f69566b5f9
#
_cell.length_a   1.000
_cell.length_b   1.000
_cell.length_c   1.000
_cell.angle_alpha   90.00
_cell.angle_beta   90.00
_cell.angle_gamma   90.00
#
_symmetry.space_group_name_H-M   'P 1'
#
loop_
_entity.id
_entity.type
_entity.pdbx_description
1 polymer ?
#
loop_
_entity_poly.entity_id
_entity_poly.type
_entity_poly.pdbx_seq_one_letter_code
_entity_poly.pdbx_strand_id
1 'polypeptide(L)'
;MGPGDVVWGGRNCKFPHPDAKLWLERMGEKGWTCPTWPKEYGGGGLSFDENKILQEELMAIRARPALSSFGIWMLGPALLEFASEEQKKKYIPEIVRGEIRWCQGYSEPGSGSDLASLKTKAEDNGDHFVVNGQKVWTSYADDCDMIFTLVRTGPQEPKHDGISFLLIDMDQAGVTTKPIKLISGKSPFCETFFDNAIVPKENLVSELNKGWDVAKRLLQHERNMIAGMGLGGGGSAKKKKDQVITSGMATMAKTYAGENNGKLADPALRQKIASFDINSHAFSLTMKRAS
;
A
#
# COMPACT_ATOMS: atom_id res chain seq x y z
N MET A 1 -20.54 -1.84 9.35
CA MET A 1 -19.52 -1.07 8.61
C MET A 1 -19.57 -1.46 7.15
N GLY A 2 -19.74 -0.51 6.23
CA GLY A 2 -19.75 -0.71 4.78
C GLY A 2 -18.34 -0.81 4.16
N PRO A 3 -18.24 -1.06 2.85
CA PRO A 3 -16.95 -1.08 2.13
C PRO A 3 -16.17 0.25 2.19
N GLY A 4 -16.83 1.35 2.61
CA GLY A 4 -16.23 2.68 2.75
C GLY A 4 -15.64 3.01 4.12
N ASP A 5 -15.73 2.09 5.09
CA ASP A 5 -15.32 2.35 6.48
C ASP A 5 -13.86 1.94 6.74
N VAL A 6 -12.95 2.29 5.83
CA VAL A 6 -11.52 2.01 5.96
C VAL A 6 -10.86 3.12 6.74
N VAL A 7 -10.09 2.78 7.79
CA VAL A 7 -9.27 3.73 8.55
C VAL A 7 -7.94 3.92 7.83
N TRP A 8 -7.64 5.15 7.41
CA TRP A 8 -6.39 5.51 6.73
C TRP A 8 -5.35 6.15 7.65
N GLY A 9 -5.75 6.48 8.87
CA GLY A 9 -4.90 7.20 9.82
C GLY A 9 -4.70 8.67 9.46
N GLY A 10 -3.68 9.28 10.07
CA GLY A 10 -3.30 10.66 9.83
C GLY A 10 -3.65 11.61 10.96
N ARG A 11 -3.02 12.80 10.95
CA ARG A 11 -3.19 13.87 11.95
C ARG A 11 -4.66 14.29 12.09
N ASN A 12 -5.41 14.25 10.98
CA ASN A 12 -6.82 14.64 10.90
C ASN A 12 -7.75 13.45 10.66
N CYS A 13 -7.38 12.25 11.12
CA CYS A 13 -8.13 11.02 10.88
C CYS A 13 -9.57 11.11 11.42
N LYS A 14 -10.54 10.88 10.53
CA LYS A 14 -11.95 10.75 10.90
C LYS A 14 -12.29 9.26 10.97
N PHE A 15 -12.63 8.80 12.16
CA PHE A 15 -13.04 7.42 12.37
C PHE A 15 -14.50 7.21 11.99
N PRO A 16 -14.85 6.17 11.22
CA PRO A 16 -16.23 5.89 10.85
C PRO A 16 -17.10 5.48 12.04
N HIS A 17 -16.48 4.96 13.10
CA HIS A 17 -17.12 4.54 14.33
C HIS A 17 -16.13 4.57 15.51
N PRO A 18 -16.56 4.83 16.76
CA PRO A 18 -15.68 4.79 17.94
C PRO A 18 -14.92 3.46 18.09
N ASP A 19 -15.57 2.33 17.80
CA ASP A 19 -14.92 1.02 17.86
C ASP A 19 -13.78 0.86 16.86
N ALA A 20 -13.82 1.57 15.72
CA ALA A 20 -12.73 1.55 14.74
C ALA A 20 -11.47 2.22 15.31
N LYS A 21 -11.64 3.30 16.07
CA LYS A 21 -10.56 3.95 16.80
C LYS A 21 -9.96 3.02 17.85
N LEU A 22 -10.83 2.46 18.72
CA LEU A 22 -10.41 1.51 19.75
C LEU A 22 -9.71 0.28 19.18
N TRP A 23 -10.19 -0.22 18.03
CA TRP A 23 -9.57 -1.34 17.34
C TRP A 23 -8.18 -1.00 16.83
N LEU A 24 -8.00 0.18 16.20
CA LEU A 24 -6.68 0.65 15.77
C LEU A 24 -5.72 0.81 16.94
N GLU A 25 -6.15 1.45 18.03
CA GLU A 25 -5.35 1.66 19.24
C GLU A 25 -4.86 0.33 19.81
N ARG A 26 -5.74 -0.65 20.01
CA ARG A 26 -5.40 -1.98 20.52
C ARG A 26 -4.45 -2.77 19.61
N MET A 27 -4.65 -2.68 18.30
CA MET A 27 -3.77 -3.32 17.32
C MET A 27 -2.40 -2.63 17.28
N GLY A 28 -2.37 -1.30 17.37
CA GLY A 28 -1.16 -0.50 17.43
C GLY A 28 -0.33 -0.75 18.70
N GLU A 29 -0.98 -0.81 19.87
CA GLU A 29 -0.33 -1.13 21.15
C GLU A 29 0.40 -2.49 21.13
N LYS A 30 -0.14 -3.46 20.40
CA LYS A 30 0.48 -4.79 20.20
C LYS A 30 1.47 -4.83 19.03
N GLY A 31 1.60 -3.74 18.27
CA GLY A 31 2.35 -3.72 17.02
C GLY A 31 1.74 -4.58 15.91
N TRP A 32 0.47 -4.99 16.05
CA TRP A 32 -0.20 -5.90 15.11
C TRP A 32 -0.76 -5.21 13.86
N THR A 33 -0.67 -3.91 13.76
CA THR A 33 -0.82 -3.19 12.48
C THR A 33 0.35 -3.50 11.53
N CYS A 34 1.54 -3.77 12.11
CA CYS A 34 2.77 -4.16 11.42
C CYS A 34 3.41 -5.36 12.14
N PRO A 35 2.79 -6.57 12.07
CA PRO A 35 3.11 -7.69 12.95
C PRO A 35 4.55 -8.17 12.89
N THR A 36 5.18 -8.11 11.71
CA THR A 36 6.55 -8.61 11.47
C THR A 36 7.64 -7.54 11.62
N TRP A 37 7.26 -6.28 11.85
CA TRP A 37 8.25 -5.22 12.00
C TRP A 37 8.94 -5.28 13.37
N PRO A 38 10.17 -4.73 13.51
CA PRO A 38 10.90 -4.75 14.76
C PRO A 38 10.14 -4.09 15.91
N LYS A 39 10.19 -4.73 17.10
CA LYS A 39 9.53 -4.21 18.32
C LYS A 39 10.10 -2.87 18.77
N GLU A 40 11.38 -2.64 18.54
CA GLU A 40 12.06 -1.38 18.90
C GLU A 40 11.47 -0.14 18.23
N TYR A 41 10.77 -0.32 17.09
CA TYR A 41 10.05 0.75 16.40
C TYR A 41 8.51 0.60 16.53
N GLY A 42 8.04 -0.22 17.47
CA GLY A 42 6.61 -0.39 17.73
C GLY A 42 5.92 -1.47 16.91
N GLY A 43 6.63 -2.23 16.10
CA GLY A 43 6.09 -3.40 15.41
C GLY A 43 5.85 -4.59 16.33
N GLY A 44 5.18 -5.63 15.85
CA GLY A 44 4.85 -6.83 16.61
C GLY A 44 6.05 -7.76 16.87
N GLY A 45 7.09 -7.69 16.05
CA GLY A 45 8.26 -8.55 16.11
C GLY A 45 7.94 -10.04 15.94
N LEU A 46 6.83 -10.35 15.25
CA LEU A 46 6.40 -11.72 15.01
C LEU A 46 7.25 -12.35 13.90
N SER A 47 7.55 -13.63 14.06
CA SER A 47 8.06 -14.46 12.99
C SER A 47 7.02 -14.63 11.87
N PHE A 48 7.46 -15.15 10.73
CA PHE A 48 6.56 -15.44 9.62
C PHE A 48 5.43 -16.39 10.02
N ASP A 49 5.74 -17.45 10.77
CA ASP A 49 4.75 -18.44 11.22
C ASP A 49 3.76 -17.86 12.23
N GLU A 50 4.23 -17.06 13.19
CA GLU A 50 3.37 -16.37 14.16
C GLU A 50 2.45 -15.36 13.46
N ASN A 51 2.96 -14.60 12.50
CA ASN A 51 2.12 -13.70 11.71
C ASN A 51 1.06 -14.46 10.91
N LYS A 52 1.41 -15.63 10.36
CA LYS A 52 0.44 -16.48 9.65
C LYS A 52 -0.69 -16.91 10.57
N ILE A 53 -0.38 -17.35 11.79
CA ILE A 53 -1.37 -17.70 12.80
C ILE A 53 -2.24 -16.48 13.14
N LEU A 54 -1.65 -15.32 13.37
CA LEU A 54 -2.38 -14.09 13.64
C LEU A 54 -3.37 -13.77 12.50
N GLN A 55 -2.94 -13.86 11.24
CA GLN A 55 -3.81 -13.60 10.09
C GLN A 55 -4.95 -14.65 9.99
N GLU A 56 -4.67 -15.91 10.27
CA GLU A 56 -5.69 -16.96 10.29
C GLU A 56 -6.75 -16.72 11.38
N GLU A 57 -6.35 -16.32 12.57
CA GLU A 57 -7.27 -16.00 13.68
C GLU A 57 -8.08 -14.72 13.38
N LEU A 58 -7.46 -13.68 12.87
CA LEU A 58 -8.17 -12.46 12.45
C LEU A 58 -9.22 -12.76 11.35
N MET A 59 -8.89 -13.63 10.40
CA MET A 59 -9.84 -14.07 9.37
C MET A 59 -10.97 -14.92 9.97
N ALA A 60 -10.67 -15.80 10.95
CA ALA A 60 -11.67 -16.66 11.59
C ALA A 60 -12.77 -15.86 12.30
N ILE A 61 -12.39 -14.76 12.96
CA ILE A 61 -13.33 -13.83 13.60
C ILE A 61 -13.87 -12.77 12.65
N ARG A 62 -13.48 -12.79 11.37
CA ARG A 62 -13.83 -11.81 10.35
C ARG A 62 -13.43 -10.38 10.77
N ALA A 63 -12.30 -10.25 11.44
CA ALA A 63 -11.76 -8.95 11.80
C ALA A 63 -11.45 -8.13 10.55
N ARG A 64 -11.69 -6.82 10.63
CA ARG A 64 -11.28 -5.88 9.58
C ARG A 64 -9.84 -5.45 9.79
N PRO A 65 -9.12 -5.11 8.71
CA PRO A 65 -7.86 -4.40 8.83
C PRO A 65 -8.05 -3.16 9.73
N ALA A 66 -7.22 -3.02 10.75
CA ALA A 66 -7.28 -1.90 11.67
C ALA A 66 -6.85 -0.59 11.01
N LEU A 67 -5.94 -0.68 10.05
CA LEU A 67 -5.34 0.45 9.34
C LEU A 67 -5.04 0.07 7.90
N SER A 68 -5.35 0.97 6.98
CA SER A 68 -4.88 0.97 5.60
C SER A 68 -3.90 2.13 5.42
N SER A 69 -2.69 1.89 4.96
CA SER A 69 -1.70 2.96 4.88
C SER A 69 -0.60 2.65 3.87
N PHE A 70 -0.29 3.60 3.00
CA PHE A 70 0.92 3.53 2.16
C PHE A 70 2.20 3.53 3.00
N GLY A 71 2.13 4.07 4.22
CA GLY A 71 3.19 3.93 5.21
C GLY A 71 3.49 2.47 5.52
N ILE A 72 2.46 1.63 5.71
CA ILE A 72 2.63 0.21 6.01
C ILE A 72 3.06 -0.59 4.78
N TRP A 73 2.43 -0.35 3.64
CA TRP A 73 2.59 -1.23 2.48
C TRP A 73 3.82 -0.92 1.64
N MET A 74 4.28 0.34 1.65
CA MET A 74 5.28 0.84 0.72
C MET A 74 6.45 1.51 1.45
N LEU A 75 6.19 2.58 2.18
CA LEU A 75 7.23 3.42 2.75
C LEU A 75 7.96 2.75 3.91
N GLY A 76 7.24 2.18 4.87
CA GLY A 76 7.83 1.64 6.10
C GLY A 76 8.84 0.52 5.85
N PRO A 77 8.56 -0.48 4.98
CA PRO A 77 9.57 -1.45 4.59
C PRO A 77 10.84 -0.81 4.00
N ALA A 78 10.68 0.24 3.18
CA ALA A 78 11.82 0.97 2.63
C ALA A 78 12.56 1.78 3.71
N LEU A 79 11.85 2.40 4.66
CA LEU A 79 12.50 3.09 5.78
C LEU A 79 13.27 2.12 6.70
N LEU A 80 12.73 0.95 6.98
CA LEU A 80 13.43 -0.08 7.76
C LEU A 80 14.75 -0.51 7.11
N GLU A 81 14.84 -0.46 5.79
CA GLU A 81 16.03 -0.85 5.03
C GLU A 81 17.02 0.32 4.82
N PHE A 82 16.54 1.53 4.50
CA PHE A 82 17.38 2.63 3.99
C PHE A 82 17.46 3.87 4.90
N ALA A 83 16.55 4.01 5.86
CA ALA A 83 16.50 5.21 6.69
C ALA A 83 17.54 5.20 7.80
N SER A 84 17.92 6.38 8.27
CA SER A 84 18.75 6.51 9.47
C SER A 84 17.99 6.04 10.72
N GLU A 85 18.73 5.77 11.80
CA GLU A 85 18.11 5.35 13.07
C GLU A 85 17.17 6.42 13.64
N GLU A 86 17.52 7.69 13.46
CA GLU A 86 16.70 8.83 13.87
C GLU A 86 15.38 8.85 13.08
N GLN A 87 15.46 8.65 11.76
CA GLN A 87 14.27 8.58 10.89
C GLN A 87 13.38 7.37 11.24
N LYS A 88 13.97 6.21 11.48
CA LYS A 88 13.23 5.01 11.89
C LYS A 88 12.48 5.25 13.21
N LYS A 89 13.17 5.79 14.22
CA LYS A 89 12.57 6.10 15.53
C LYS A 89 11.49 7.18 15.46
N LYS A 90 11.58 8.10 14.51
CA LYS A 90 10.59 9.15 14.29
C LYS A 90 9.36 8.61 13.56
N TYR A 91 9.53 8.02 12.39
CA TYR A 91 8.43 7.75 11.47
C TYR A 91 7.80 6.36 11.62
N ILE A 92 8.57 5.32 11.95
CA ILE A 92 8.02 3.95 12.03
C ILE A 92 6.95 3.82 13.12
N PRO A 93 7.15 4.32 14.36
CA PRO A 93 6.11 4.26 15.38
C PRO A 93 4.82 5.00 14.99
N GLU A 94 4.93 6.16 14.33
CA GLU A 94 3.77 6.93 13.87
C GLU A 94 3.00 6.18 12.76
N ILE A 95 3.72 5.48 11.87
CA ILE A 95 3.10 4.61 10.84
C ILE A 95 2.36 3.44 11.52
N VAL A 96 2.99 2.77 12.48
CA VAL A 96 2.40 1.62 13.20
C VAL A 96 1.12 2.01 13.92
N ARG A 97 1.08 3.19 14.56
CA ARG A 97 -0.09 3.69 15.29
C ARG A 97 -1.12 4.38 14.40
N GLY A 98 -0.80 4.60 13.11
CA GLY A 98 -1.68 5.30 12.17
C GLY A 98 -1.83 6.79 12.47
N GLU A 99 -0.85 7.41 13.10
CA GLU A 99 -0.83 8.84 13.48
C GLU A 99 -0.46 9.75 12.32
N ILE A 100 0.17 9.18 11.29
CA ILE A 100 0.63 9.89 10.10
C ILE A 100 0.15 9.19 8.83
N ARG A 101 -0.42 9.96 7.90
CA ARG A 101 -0.91 9.46 6.61
C ARG A 101 0.03 9.88 5.50
N TRP A 102 0.44 8.91 4.69
CA TRP A 102 1.42 9.08 3.63
C TRP A 102 0.81 8.97 2.24
N CYS A 103 1.32 9.74 1.28
CA CYS A 103 1.08 9.53 -0.14
C CYS A 103 2.41 9.44 -0.92
N GLN A 104 2.32 8.95 -2.15
CA GLN A 104 3.46 8.71 -3.03
C GLN A 104 3.55 9.76 -4.13
N GLY A 105 4.68 10.46 -4.23
CA GLY A 105 4.97 11.45 -5.26
C GLY A 105 6.00 10.96 -6.26
N TYR A 106 5.62 10.08 -7.20
CA TYR A 106 6.56 9.54 -8.19
C TYR A 106 6.33 10.14 -9.57
N SER A 107 5.21 9.81 -10.20
CA SER A 107 4.89 10.22 -11.57
C SER A 107 4.79 11.74 -11.73
N GLU A 108 5.22 12.24 -12.87
CA GLU A 108 5.03 13.61 -13.32
C GLU A 108 4.28 13.63 -14.66
N PRO A 109 3.73 14.77 -15.10
CA PRO A 109 3.04 14.84 -16.38
C PRO A 109 3.89 14.34 -17.56
N GLY A 110 5.21 14.52 -17.51
CA GLY A 110 6.15 14.05 -18.51
C GLY A 110 6.95 12.80 -18.16
N SER A 111 6.73 12.17 -16.98
CA SER A 111 7.56 11.09 -16.46
C SER A 111 6.71 10.07 -15.71
N GLY A 112 6.13 9.13 -16.44
CA GLY A 112 5.37 7.98 -15.90
C GLY A 112 6.15 6.69 -16.10
N SER A 113 6.02 6.04 -17.26
CA SER A 113 6.76 4.80 -17.56
C SER A 113 8.28 5.02 -17.58
N ASP A 114 8.75 6.15 -18.08
CA ASP A 114 10.15 6.59 -17.92
C ASP A 114 10.27 7.47 -16.67
N LEU A 115 10.09 6.87 -15.50
CA LEU A 115 10.12 7.58 -14.21
C LEU A 115 11.46 8.27 -13.95
N ALA A 116 12.57 7.70 -14.41
CA ALA A 116 13.90 8.27 -14.23
C ALA A 116 14.10 9.61 -14.96
N SER A 117 13.20 10.01 -15.86
CA SER A 117 13.19 11.32 -16.51
C SER A 117 12.49 12.40 -15.69
N LEU A 118 12.17 12.16 -14.42
CA LEU A 118 11.55 13.14 -13.52
C LEU A 118 12.35 14.46 -13.45
N LYS A 119 11.60 15.57 -13.30
CA LYS A 119 12.13 16.93 -13.32
C LYS A 119 11.87 17.74 -12.06
N THR A 120 11.01 17.28 -11.15
CA THR A 120 10.82 17.91 -9.84
C THR A 120 12.17 18.07 -9.18
N LYS A 121 12.62 19.33 -9.00
CA LYS A 121 13.97 19.68 -8.57
C LYS A 121 14.00 19.92 -7.07
N ALA A 122 15.07 19.48 -6.42
CA ALA A 122 15.38 19.86 -5.04
C ALA A 122 16.78 20.51 -5.03
N GLU A 123 16.83 21.79 -4.71
CA GLU A 123 18.06 22.56 -4.57
C GLU A 123 18.56 22.51 -3.15
N ASP A 124 19.85 22.23 -3.01
CA ASP A 124 20.52 22.23 -1.72
C ASP A 124 20.79 23.67 -1.25
N ASN A 125 20.16 24.07 -0.14
CA ASN A 125 20.30 25.39 0.45
C ASN A 125 20.98 25.35 1.83
N GLY A 126 21.88 24.38 2.04
CA GLY A 126 22.66 24.23 3.26
C GLY A 126 21.98 23.36 4.31
N ASP A 127 21.07 23.88 5.09
CA ASP A 127 20.34 23.17 6.16
C ASP A 127 19.04 22.52 5.68
N HIS A 128 18.55 22.89 4.48
CA HIS A 128 17.33 22.35 3.89
C HIS A 128 17.45 22.20 2.36
N PHE A 129 16.50 21.51 1.76
CA PHE A 129 16.24 21.52 0.33
C PHE A 129 15.07 22.45 0.01
N VAL A 130 15.15 23.14 -1.11
CA VAL A 130 14.04 23.88 -1.72
C VAL A 130 13.52 23.08 -2.89
N VAL A 131 12.27 22.64 -2.82
CA VAL A 131 11.67 21.75 -3.83
C VAL A 131 10.71 22.51 -4.71
N ASN A 132 10.89 22.34 -6.04
CA ASN A 132 10.06 22.94 -7.07
C ASN A 132 9.69 21.90 -8.13
N GLY A 133 8.41 21.82 -8.48
CA GLY A 133 7.92 20.89 -9.49
C GLY A 133 6.49 20.46 -9.31
N GLN A 134 6.12 19.38 -10.01
CA GLN A 134 4.76 18.85 -10.02
C GLN A 134 4.78 17.32 -10.05
N LYS A 135 3.95 16.71 -9.22
CA LYS A 135 3.62 15.28 -9.29
C LYS A 135 2.18 15.09 -9.74
N VAL A 136 1.90 13.96 -10.35
CA VAL A 136 0.56 13.59 -10.83
C VAL A 136 0.21 12.17 -10.40
N TRP A 137 -1.08 11.87 -10.33
CA TRP A 137 -1.62 10.59 -9.87
C TRP A 137 -1.28 10.28 -8.40
N THR A 138 -1.05 11.30 -7.60
CA THR A 138 -0.78 11.16 -6.16
C THR A 138 -2.07 10.77 -5.45
N SER A 139 -2.16 9.51 -5.03
CA SER A 139 -3.36 8.97 -4.39
C SER A 139 -3.64 9.65 -3.06
N TYR A 140 -4.85 10.24 -2.93
CA TYR A 140 -5.36 10.86 -1.71
C TYR A 140 -4.45 11.94 -1.11
N ALA A 141 -3.68 12.65 -1.93
CA ALA A 141 -2.72 13.67 -1.45
C ALA A 141 -3.40 14.81 -0.70
N ASP A 142 -4.65 15.12 -1.02
CA ASP A 142 -5.49 16.14 -0.37
C ASP A 142 -5.88 15.79 1.08
N ASP A 143 -5.71 14.53 1.49
CA ASP A 143 -6.00 14.01 2.82
C ASP A 143 -4.73 13.48 3.54
N CYS A 144 -3.53 13.68 2.97
CA CYS A 144 -2.29 13.11 3.52
C CYS A 144 -1.48 14.17 4.28
N ASP A 145 -0.79 13.71 5.33
CA ASP A 145 0.08 14.56 6.15
C ASP A 145 1.47 14.71 5.54
N MET A 146 1.96 13.65 4.90
CA MET A 146 3.31 13.59 4.35
C MET A 146 3.31 12.92 2.97
N ILE A 147 4.25 13.33 2.13
CA ILE A 147 4.53 12.68 0.85
C ILE A 147 5.96 12.14 0.82
N PHE A 148 6.13 10.89 0.40
CA PHE A 148 7.43 10.38 0.02
C PHE A 148 7.61 10.52 -1.49
N THR A 149 8.67 11.18 -1.90
CA THR A 149 8.80 11.60 -3.29
C THR A 149 10.21 11.47 -3.85
N LEU A 150 10.28 11.23 -5.15
CA LEU A 150 11.53 11.29 -5.91
C LEU A 150 11.72 12.71 -6.47
N VAL A 151 12.93 13.22 -6.29
CA VAL A 151 13.31 14.55 -6.76
C VAL A 151 14.66 14.51 -7.47
N ARG A 152 14.89 15.48 -8.32
CA ARG A 152 16.17 15.68 -9.01
C ARG A 152 17.07 16.57 -8.16
N THR A 153 18.18 16.00 -7.68
CA THR A 153 19.20 16.69 -6.89
C THR A 153 20.55 16.75 -7.61
N GLY A 154 20.71 15.97 -8.67
CA GLY A 154 21.92 15.88 -9.46
C GLY A 154 21.64 15.92 -10.96
N PRO A 155 22.65 15.59 -11.80
CA PRO A 155 22.53 15.67 -13.25
C PRO A 155 21.47 14.70 -13.79
N GLN A 156 20.98 15.00 -15.00
CA GLN A 156 20.02 14.12 -15.69
C GLN A 156 20.69 12.94 -16.42
N GLU A 157 22.00 12.99 -16.59
CA GLU A 157 22.77 11.94 -17.22
C GLU A 157 23.96 11.56 -16.30
N PRO A 158 24.07 10.27 -15.92
CA PRO A 158 23.09 9.18 -16.11
C PRO A 158 21.79 9.44 -15.35
N LYS A 159 20.62 9.12 -15.94
CA LYS A 159 19.29 9.47 -15.41
C LYS A 159 19.05 9.07 -13.95
N HIS A 160 19.59 7.93 -13.52
CA HIS A 160 19.35 7.37 -12.20
C HIS A 160 20.21 8.00 -11.10
N ASP A 161 21.39 8.54 -11.45
CA ASP A 161 22.39 8.96 -10.47
C ASP A 161 22.12 10.35 -9.87
N GLY A 162 21.17 11.08 -10.42
CA GLY A 162 20.80 12.41 -9.91
C GLY A 162 19.48 12.45 -9.17
N ILE A 163 18.96 11.31 -8.69
CA ILE A 163 17.66 11.19 -8.02
C ILE A 163 17.85 10.96 -6.54
N SER A 164 17.16 11.76 -5.72
CA SER A 164 17.07 11.59 -4.27
C SER A 164 15.65 11.26 -3.83
N PHE A 165 15.52 10.69 -2.62
CA PHE A 165 14.26 10.32 -2.01
C PHE A 165 14.01 11.21 -0.77
N LEU A 166 12.96 12.03 -0.82
CA LEU A 166 12.63 12.99 0.24
C LEU A 166 11.28 12.66 0.89
N LEU A 167 11.21 12.94 2.19
CA LEU A 167 9.99 12.95 2.99
C LEU A 167 9.56 14.41 3.18
N ILE A 168 8.42 14.80 2.61
CA ILE A 168 7.96 16.19 2.60
C ILE A 168 6.67 16.31 3.40
N ASP A 169 6.61 17.28 4.32
CA ASP A 169 5.38 17.64 5.01
C ASP A 169 4.43 18.33 4.02
N MET A 170 3.19 17.88 3.97
CA MET A 170 2.17 18.42 3.07
C MET A 170 1.53 19.70 3.63
N ASP A 171 1.60 19.91 4.95
CA ASP A 171 1.05 21.08 5.62
C ASP A 171 2.07 22.23 5.68
N GLN A 172 2.34 22.81 4.51
CA GLN A 172 3.21 23.97 4.36
C GLN A 172 2.79 24.85 3.16
N ALA A 173 3.15 26.11 3.19
CA ALA A 173 2.77 27.09 2.15
C ALA A 173 3.23 26.70 0.73
N GLY A 174 4.37 26.03 0.59
CA GLY A 174 4.95 25.61 -0.68
C GLY A 174 4.37 24.33 -1.27
N VAL A 175 3.35 23.71 -0.67
CA VAL A 175 2.73 22.47 -1.16
C VAL A 175 1.23 22.68 -1.37
N THR A 176 0.76 22.39 -2.59
CA THR A 176 -0.67 22.43 -2.90
C THR A 176 -1.10 21.21 -3.67
N THR A 177 -2.35 20.80 -3.50
CA THR A 177 -2.94 19.67 -4.19
C THR A 177 -4.16 20.07 -4.99
N LYS A 178 -4.36 19.41 -6.13
CA LYS A 178 -5.54 19.60 -6.97
C LYS A 178 -6.14 18.25 -7.32
N PRO A 179 -7.34 17.93 -6.81
CA PRO A 179 -8.01 16.66 -7.09
C PRO A 179 -8.29 16.45 -8.59
N ILE A 180 -8.02 15.22 -9.08
CA ILE A 180 -8.30 14.81 -10.45
C ILE A 180 -9.64 14.08 -10.46
N LYS A 181 -10.68 14.68 -11.06
CA LYS A 181 -12.00 14.09 -11.12
C LYS A 181 -12.05 13.00 -12.19
N LEU A 182 -12.35 11.76 -11.77
CA LEU A 182 -12.51 10.62 -12.66
C LEU A 182 -13.90 10.60 -13.30
N ILE A 183 -14.08 9.75 -14.33
CA ILE A 183 -15.37 9.52 -14.99
C ILE A 183 -16.45 9.02 -14.01
N SER A 184 -16.05 8.34 -12.93
CA SER A 184 -16.95 7.91 -11.84
C SER A 184 -17.47 9.06 -10.97
N GLY A 185 -16.98 10.30 -11.17
CA GLY A 185 -17.26 11.45 -10.31
C GLY A 185 -16.42 11.50 -9.03
N LYS A 186 -15.68 10.44 -8.71
CA LYS A 186 -14.75 10.39 -7.56
C LYS A 186 -13.40 11.02 -7.92
N SER A 187 -12.63 11.42 -6.90
CA SER A 187 -11.32 12.04 -7.08
C SER A 187 -10.29 11.44 -6.12
N PRO A 188 -9.92 10.15 -6.30
CA PRO A 188 -8.95 9.49 -5.44
C PRO A 188 -7.49 9.87 -5.75
N PHE A 189 -7.24 10.65 -6.79
CA PHE A 189 -5.91 11.08 -7.23
C PHE A 189 -5.84 12.60 -7.30
N CYS A 190 -4.63 13.12 -7.05
CA CYS A 190 -4.34 14.55 -7.14
C CYS A 190 -3.15 14.82 -8.06
N GLU A 191 -3.12 16.04 -8.60
CA GLU A 191 -1.88 16.72 -8.92
C GLU A 191 -1.33 17.33 -7.63
N THR A 192 -0.02 17.24 -7.42
CA THR A 192 0.66 17.84 -6.26
C THR A 192 1.72 18.80 -6.78
N PHE A 193 1.66 20.03 -6.33
CA PHE A 193 2.56 21.09 -6.76
C PHE A 193 3.49 21.48 -5.62
N PHE A 194 4.76 21.67 -5.95
CA PHE A 194 5.79 22.18 -5.06
C PHE A 194 6.25 23.52 -5.62
N ASP A 195 6.06 24.58 -4.84
CA ASP A 195 6.50 25.95 -5.13
C ASP A 195 7.31 26.45 -3.93
N ASN A 196 8.63 26.30 -4.03
CA ASN A 196 9.57 26.61 -2.97
C ASN A 196 9.26 25.85 -1.66
N ALA A 197 8.83 24.58 -1.76
CA ALA A 197 8.58 23.77 -0.60
C ALA A 197 9.88 23.48 0.15
N ILE A 198 9.87 23.68 1.46
CA ILE A 198 11.05 23.54 2.33
C ILE A 198 11.11 22.14 2.91
N VAL A 199 12.24 21.47 2.75
CA VAL A 199 12.45 20.11 3.23
C VAL A 199 13.74 20.05 4.04
N PRO A 200 13.67 19.80 5.36
CA PRO A 200 14.87 19.65 6.19
C PRO A 200 15.79 18.53 5.68
N LYS A 201 17.10 18.71 5.85
CA LYS A 201 18.09 17.70 5.42
C LYS A 201 17.89 16.33 6.04
N GLU A 202 17.42 16.29 7.27
CA GLU A 202 17.09 15.07 8.00
C GLU A 202 15.96 14.24 7.35
N ASN A 203 15.21 14.81 6.40
CA ASN A 203 14.16 14.13 5.65
C ASN A 203 14.66 13.51 4.33
N LEU A 204 15.96 13.56 4.06
CA LEU A 204 16.59 12.79 2.99
C LEU A 204 16.74 11.33 3.43
N VAL A 205 16.10 10.42 2.74
CA VAL A 205 16.25 8.98 3.01
C VAL A 205 17.42 8.43 2.22
N SER A 206 18.30 7.70 2.88
CA SER A 206 19.57 7.21 2.33
C SER A 206 20.52 8.39 2.01
N GLU A 207 21.36 8.25 1.01
CA GLU A 207 22.34 9.25 0.59
C GLU A 207 21.81 10.12 -0.54
N LEU A 208 22.38 11.30 -0.68
CA LEU A 208 22.10 12.20 -1.79
C LEU A 208 22.35 11.49 -3.14
N ASN A 209 21.45 11.61 -4.09
CA ASN A 209 21.49 10.97 -5.40
C ASN A 209 21.39 9.42 -5.39
N LYS A 210 21.00 8.80 -4.27
CA LYS A 210 20.76 7.36 -4.14
C LYS A 210 19.27 6.99 -4.01
N GLY A 211 18.37 7.93 -4.21
CA GLY A 211 16.94 7.71 -4.11
C GLY A 211 16.36 6.71 -5.11
N TRP A 212 17.05 6.46 -6.24
CA TRP A 212 16.60 5.47 -7.20
C TRP A 212 16.64 4.04 -6.66
N ASP A 213 17.62 3.70 -5.81
CA ASP A 213 17.71 2.39 -5.17
C ASP A 213 16.57 2.19 -4.18
N VAL A 214 16.26 3.22 -3.38
CA VAL A 214 15.09 3.25 -2.48
C VAL A 214 13.80 3.04 -3.28
N ALA A 215 13.65 3.76 -4.40
CA ALA A 215 12.47 3.66 -5.26
C ALA A 215 12.28 2.26 -5.85
N LYS A 216 13.32 1.64 -6.37
CA LYS A 216 13.27 0.26 -6.91
C LYS A 216 12.79 -0.72 -5.83
N ARG A 217 13.31 -0.60 -4.62
CA ARG A 217 12.96 -1.48 -3.52
C ARG A 217 11.53 -1.27 -3.06
N LEU A 218 11.10 -0.01 -2.93
CA LEU A 218 9.72 0.34 -2.58
C LEU A 218 8.72 -0.21 -3.60
N LEU A 219 8.98 -0.06 -4.90
CA LEU A 219 8.13 -0.61 -5.96
C LEU A 219 8.10 -2.15 -5.95
N GLN A 220 9.16 -2.81 -5.45
CA GLN A 220 9.14 -4.26 -5.23
C GLN A 220 8.20 -4.65 -4.08
N HIS A 221 8.22 -3.91 -2.96
CA HIS A 221 7.28 -4.10 -1.85
C HIS A 221 5.83 -3.89 -2.30
N GLU A 222 5.57 -2.85 -3.08
CA GLU A 222 4.25 -2.59 -3.68
C GLU A 222 3.76 -3.76 -4.53
N ARG A 223 4.59 -4.29 -5.43
CA ARG A 223 4.24 -5.46 -6.26
C ARG A 223 3.94 -6.70 -5.42
N ASN A 224 4.74 -6.96 -4.38
CA ASN A 224 4.52 -8.08 -3.48
C ASN A 224 3.19 -7.95 -2.71
N MET A 225 2.85 -6.75 -2.28
CA MET A 225 1.57 -6.44 -1.62
C MET A 225 0.39 -6.68 -2.57
N ILE A 226 0.44 -6.16 -3.80
CA ILE A 226 -0.62 -6.35 -4.80
C ILE A 226 -0.78 -7.84 -5.14
N ALA A 227 0.31 -8.57 -5.31
CA ALA A 227 0.29 -10.01 -5.53
C ALA A 227 -0.34 -10.76 -4.34
N GLY A 228 -0.01 -10.38 -3.11
CA GLY A 228 -0.60 -10.94 -1.89
C GLY A 228 -2.10 -10.64 -1.76
N MET A 229 -2.55 -9.45 -2.12
CA MET A 229 -3.98 -9.10 -2.14
C MET A 229 -4.77 -9.90 -3.19
N GLY A 230 -4.18 -10.14 -4.36
CA GLY A 230 -4.80 -10.95 -5.43
C GLY A 230 -4.98 -12.41 -5.02
N LEU A 231 -4.11 -12.94 -4.18
CA LEU A 231 -4.15 -14.31 -3.66
C LEU A 231 -5.05 -14.46 -2.43
N GLY A 232 -5.24 -13.39 -1.65
CA GLY A 232 -6.08 -13.38 -0.43
C GLY A 232 -7.55 -13.06 -0.66
N GLY A 233 -7.95 -12.59 -1.85
CA GLY A 233 -9.30 -12.12 -2.17
C GLY A 233 -10.38 -13.21 -2.30
N GLY A 234 -10.03 -14.47 -2.14
CA GLY A 234 -10.99 -15.57 -2.02
C GLY A 234 -11.17 -15.93 -0.56
N GLY A 235 -12.21 -15.44 0.10
CA GLY A 235 -12.55 -15.76 1.49
C GLY A 235 -12.39 -17.24 1.79
N SER A 236 -11.35 -17.59 2.52
CA SER A 236 -11.16 -18.94 3.07
C SER A 236 -12.07 -19.10 4.27
N ALA A 237 -13.36 -19.36 4.01
CA ALA A 237 -14.15 -20.08 5.00
C ALA A 237 -13.41 -21.39 5.30
N LYS A 238 -13.25 -21.75 6.60
CA LYS A 238 -12.67 -23.02 7.03
C LYS A 238 -13.20 -24.15 6.13
N LYS A 239 -12.37 -24.59 5.17
CA LYS A 239 -12.71 -25.74 4.34
C LYS A 239 -12.53 -26.98 5.21
N LYS A 240 -13.62 -27.70 5.48
CA LYS A 240 -13.54 -29.07 6.00
C LYS A 240 -12.61 -29.87 5.08
N LYS A 241 -11.71 -30.65 5.65
CA LYS A 241 -10.58 -31.35 4.99
C LYS A 241 -10.98 -32.21 3.77
N ASP A 242 -12.26 -32.45 3.53
CA ASP A 242 -12.80 -33.36 2.52
C ASP A 242 -13.82 -32.70 1.54
N GLN A 243 -13.91 -31.37 1.49
CA GLN A 243 -14.76 -30.72 0.49
C GLN A 243 -13.99 -30.42 -0.79
N VAL A 244 -14.46 -30.97 -1.92
CA VAL A 244 -14.05 -30.61 -3.26
C VAL A 244 -14.11 -29.08 -3.39
N ILE A 245 -13.00 -28.46 -3.77
CA ILE A 245 -12.89 -27.02 -3.93
C ILE A 245 -13.68 -26.64 -5.19
N THR A 246 -14.95 -26.29 -5.01
CA THR A 246 -15.76 -25.72 -6.09
C THR A 246 -15.79 -24.20 -5.94
N SER A 247 -15.60 -23.48 -7.05
CA SER A 247 -15.94 -22.05 -7.11
C SER A 247 -17.44 -21.91 -6.85
N GLY A 248 -17.91 -20.83 -6.27
CA GLY A 248 -19.34 -20.52 -6.14
C GLY A 248 -20.09 -20.48 -7.49
N MET A 249 -19.36 -20.59 -8.61
CA MET A 249 -19.89 -20.61 -9.97
C MET A 249 -20.81 -21.79 -10.24
N ALA A 250 -20.50 -22.97 -9.71
CA ALA A 250 -21.39 -24.15 -9.89
C ALA A 250 -22.79 -23.90 -9.28
N THR A 251 -22.84 -23.30 -8.09
CA THR A 251 -24.09 -22.96 -7.42
C THR A 251 -24.83 -21.84 -8.18
N MET A 252 -24.11 -20.80 -8.57
CA MET A 252 -24.66 -19.69 -9.36
C MET A 252 -25.21 -20.17 -10.71
N ALA A 253 -24.44 -21.01 -11.41
CA ALA A 253 -24.86 -21.57 -12.70
C ALA A 253 -26.13 -22.41 -12.59
N LYS A 254 -26.30 -23.21 -11.53
CA LYS A 254 -27.55 -23.95 -11.29
C LYS A 254 -28.75 -23.01 -11.12
N THR A 255 -28.55 -21.88 -10.44
CA THR A 255 -29.62 -20.88 -10.23
C THR A 255 -30.07 -20.25 -11.54
N TYR A 256 -29.15 -19.93 -12.46
CA TYR A 256 -29.48 -19.18 -13.69
C TYR A 256 -29.65 -20.06 -14.94
N ALA A 257 -28.95 -21.19 -15.02
CA ALA A 257 -28.99 -22.11 -16.17
C ALA A 257 -29.76 -23.41 -15.89
N GLY A 258 -30.33 -23.55 -14.68
CA GLY A 258 -31.16 -24.68 -14.28
C GLY A 258 -30.38 -25.88 -13.76
N GLU A 259 -31.10 -26.74 -13.07
CA GLU A 259 -30.59 -27.96 -12.46
C GLU A 259 -31.46 -29.18 -12.89
N ASN A 260 -30.78 -30.29 -13.14
CA ASN A 260 -31.45 -31.59 -13.42
C ASN A 260 -30.75 -32.68 -12.60
N ASN A 261 -31.50 -33.37 -11.70
CA ASN A 261 -31.01 -34.42 -10.84
C ASN A 261 -29.74 -34.04 -10.04
N GLY A 262 -29.71 -32.85 -9.44
CA GLY A 262 -28.59 -32.34 -8.65
C GLY A 262 -27.38 -31.85 -9.48
N LYS A 263 -27.45 -31.89 -10.80
CA LYS A 263 -26.41 -31.46 -11.71
C LYS A 263 -26.87 -30.25 -12.49
N LEU A 264 -25.91 -29.36 -12.88
CA LEU A 264 -26.21 -28.28 -13.81
C LEU A 264 -26.83 -28.83 -15.10
N ALA A 265 -27.95 -28.26 -15.54
CA ALA A 265 -28.73 -28.77 -16.66
C ALA A 265 -27.97 -28.72 -18.00
N ASP A 266 -27.13 -27.68 -18.20
CA ASP A 266 -26.28 -27.57 -19.38
C ASP A 266 -24.94 -28.32 -19.18
N PRO A 267 -24.71 -29.42 -19.92
CA PRO A 267 -23.48 -30.22 -19.78
C PRO A 267 -22.22 -29.47 -20.31
N ALA A 268 -22.38 -28.62 -21.33
CA ALA A 268 -21.24 -27.86 -21.85
C ALA A 268 -20.77 -26.80 -20.86
N LEU A 269 -21.71 -26.08 -20.23
CA LEU A 269 -21.39 -25.12 -19.18
C LEU A 269 -20.79 -25.81 -17.95
N ARG A 270 -21.31 -26.99 -17.58
CA ARG A 270 -20.74 -27.82 -16.49
C ARG A 270 -19.29 -28.17 -16.74
N GLN A 271 -18.94 -28.57 -17.96
CA GLN A 271 -17.55 -28.91 -18.33
C GLN A 271 -16.63 -27.68 -18.25
N LYS A 272 -17.10 -26.52 -18.73
CA LYS A 272 -16.35 -25.25 -18.64
C LYS A 272 -16.06 -24.87 -17.19
N ILE A 273 -17.05 -24.97 -16.30
CA ILE A 273 -16.89 -24.70 -14.86
C ILE A 273 -15.91 -25.69 -14.23
N ALA A 274 -16.01 -26.98 -14.52
CA ALA A 274 -15.07 -27.97 -14.00
C ALA A 274 -13.63 -27.69 -14.46
N SER A 275 -13.44 -27.36 -15.75
CA SER A 275 -12.11 -26.97 -16.26
C SER A 275 -11.57 -25.72 -15.57
N PHE A 276 -12.41 -24.71 -15.35
CA PHE A 276 -12.05 -23.51 -14.61
C PHE A 276 -11.62 -23.82 -13.16
N ASP A 277 -12.40 -24.65 -12.46
CA ASP A 277 -12.11 -25.04 -11.07
C ASP A 277 -10.78 -25.80 -10.98
N ILE A 278 -10.49 -26.71 -11.91
CA ILE A 278 -9.23 -27.46 -12.00
C ILE A 278 -8.06 -26.47 -12.21
N ASN A 279 -8.17 -25.56 -13.20
CA ASN A 279 -7.12 -24.60 -13.51
C ASN A 279 -6.88 -23.63 -12.36
N SER A 280 -7.95 -23.14 -11.71
CA SER A 280 -7.86 -22.26 -10.56
C SER A 280 -7.18 -22.93 -9.37
N HIS A 281 -7.46 -24.21 -9.16
CA HIS A 281 -6.81 -24.98 -8.09
C HIS A 281 -5.32 -25.22 -8.40
N ALA A 282 -5.00 -25.61 -9.62
CA ALA A 282 -3.61 -25.80 -10.07
C ALA A 282 -2.80 -24.48 -9.94
N PHE A 283 -3.40 -23.36 -10.36
CA PHE A 283 -2.81 -22.04 -10.19
C PHE A 283 -2.57 -21.70 -8.71
N SER A 284 -3.56 -21.93 -7.85
CA SER A 284 -3.41 -21.71 -6.39
C SER A 284 -2.26 -22.52 -5.78
N LEU A 285 -2.09 -23.79 -6.21
CA LEU A 285 -0.97 -24.64 -5.76
C LEU A 285 0.38 -24.11 -6.26
N THR A 286 0.42 -23.64 -7.51
CA THR A 286 1.63 -23.04 -8.10
C THR A 286 2.05 -21.79 -7.35
N MET A 287 1.10 -20.91 -7.03
CA MET A 287 1.38 -19.71 -6.27
C MET A 287 1.88 -19.99 -4.85
N LYS A 288 1.33 -21.03 -4.19
CA LYS A 288 1.84 -21.48 -2.87
C LYS A 288 3.29 -21.98 -2.89
N ARG A 289 3.79 -22.42 -4.04
CA ARG A 289 5.20 -22.82 -4.18
C ARG A 289 6.12 -21.65 -4.50
N ALA A 290 5.56 -20.56 -5.05
CA ALA A 290 6.30 -19.35 -5.42
C ALA A 290 6.40 -18.34 -4.27
N SER A 291 5.58 -18.48 -3.23
CA SER A 291 5.60 -17.69 -1.98
C SER A 291 6.47 -18.38 -0.91
#